data_1800d4e202b36cb34847dc4d1223faa1
#
_entry.id   1800d4e202b36cb34847dc4d1223faa1
#
_cell.length_a   1.000
_cell.length_b   1.000
_cell.length_c   1.000
_cell.angle_alpha   90.00
_cell.angle_beta   90.00
_cell.angle_gamma   90.00
#
_symmetry.space_group_name_H-M   'P 1'
#
loop_
_entity.id
_entity.type
_entity.pdbx_description
1 polymer ?
#
loop_
_entity_poly.entity_id
_entity_poly.type
_entity_poly.pdbx_seq_one_letter_code
_entity_poly.pdbx_strand_id
1 'polypeptide(L)'
;TKPGDKANWKIALPHELIIPTIRWYHQVTGHPGSKRLNDLISKRYYNRDLRRHIENFNCDHCQRNKLDGKGYGLLPEREVRSIPFEECAVDLIGSWIVQVRGRPHEFDALTCIDTVTNLVELIRVDDKTSETISRRYAQCWLSRYPWPQRCVHDPGGEFTGAEFQTLLQNCRIKDVCTSAKNPQANAVCKRMHQTVGNIMSTLLHGEPPQNIATAKEFVDEALSIAMHAMRVGIHTTLGSSPGNLVFNRDMFLNIPLIADWHAITLRREHLINKNLIRENQKRRRYDYLPQQRILKKRWKPRKLDERTSGPYRVLQTHVNGTVTIELRPGVSERLNIRRIIPYKE
;
A
#
# COMPACT_ATOMS: atom_id res chain seq x y z
N THR A 1 -27.05 11.71 -51.37
CA THR A 1 -27.05 10.24 -51.40
C THR A 1 -26.57 9.81 -52.79
N LYS A 2 -25.47 9.07 -52.87
CA LYS A 2 -25.00 8.46 -54.12
C LYS A 2 -26.00 7.39 -54.54
N PRO A 3 -26.32 7.24 -55.84
CA PRO A 3 -27.19 6.15 -56.31
C PRO A 3 -26.56 4.81 -55.97
N GLY A 4 -27.21 4.02 -55.10
CA GLY A 4 -26.73 2.71 -54.61
C GLY A 4 -26.63 2.57 -53.10
N ASP A 5 -26.66 3.63 -52.33
CA ASP A 5 -26.72 3.55 -50.86
C ASP A 5 -28.12 3.09 -50.43
N LYS A 6 -28.22 1.90 -49.88
CA LYS A 6 -29.43 1.47 -49.16
C LYS A 6 -29.71 2.51 -48.09
N ALA A 7 -30.84 3.22 -48.21
CA ALA A 7 -31.24 4.25 -47.24
C ALA A 7 -31.29 3.63 -45.84
N ASN A 8 -30.33 3.94 -45.02
CA ASN A 8 -30.28 3.48 -43.63
C ASN A 8 -31.25 4.35 -42.81
N TRP A 9 -32.54 4.04 -42.88
CA TRP A 9 -33.59 4.66 -42.09
C TRP A 9 -33.35 4.43 -40.61
N LYS A 10 -33.39 5.48 -39.82
CA LYS A 10 -33.31 5.43 -38.36
C LYS A 10 -34.60 6.04 -37.79
N ILE A 11 -35.07 5.45 -36.74
CA ILE A 11 -36.19 5.97 -35.95
C ILE A 11 -35.76 7.22 -35.24
N ALA A 12 -36.44 8.36 -35.43
CA ALA A 12 -36.20 9.57 -34.64
C ALA A 12 -36.58 9.29 -33.18
N LEU A 13 -35.62 9.39 -32.29
CA LEU A 13 -35.84 9.13 -30.85
C LEU A 13 -36.21 10.45 -30.16
N PRO A 14 -37.44 10.59 -29.62
CA PRO A 14 -37.84 11.74 -28.83
C PRO A 14 -36.93 11.94 -27.61
N HIS A 15 -36.72 13.16 -27.17
CA HIS A 15 -35.82 13.49 -26.08
C HIS A 15 -36.18 12.79 -24.76
N GLU A 16 -37.49 12.69 -24.46
CA GLU A 16 -37.99 12.03 -23.26
C GLU A 16 -37.70 10.51 -23.24
N LEU A 17 -37.55 9.89 -24.40
CA LEU A 17 -37.30 8.46 -24.53
C LEU A 17 -35.81 8.10 -24.59
N ILE A 18 -34.90 9.07 -24.61
CA ILE A 18 -33.45 8.81 -24.69
C ILE A 18 -32.98 7.97 -23.48
N ILE A 19 -33.23 8.44 -22.26
CA ILE A 19 -32.77 7.76 -21.03
C ILE A 19 -33.47 6.41 -20.83
N PRO A 20 -34.79 6.25 -20.99
CA PRO A 20 -35.45 4.94 -20.96
C PRO A 20 -34.87 3.96 -21.97
N THR A 21 -34.62 4.39 -23.21
CA THR A 21 -34.02 3.55 -24.26
C THR A 21 -32.60 3.11 -23.91
N ILE A 22 -31.75 4.05 -23.45
CA ILE A 22 -30.40 3.75 -23.00
C ILE A 22 -30.43 2.71 -21.88
N ARG A 23 -31.29 2.90 -20.86
CA ARG A 23 -31.42 2.01 -19.71
C ARG A 23 -31.85 0.60 -20.16
N TRP A 24 -32.84 0.50 -21.00
CA TRP A 24 -33.33 -0.77 -21.50
C TRP A 24 -32.25 -1.53 -22.28
N TYR A 25 -31.64 -0.89 -23.29
CA TYR A 25 -30.55 -1.51 -24.05
C TYR A 25 -29.38 -1.92 -23.14
N HIS A 26 -29.01 -1.07 -22.18
CA HIS A 26 -27.94 -1.37 -21.24
C HIS A 26 -28.20 -2.61 -20.41
N GLN A 27 -29.44 -2.78 -19.93
CA GLN A 27 -29.85 -3.94 -19.14
C GLN A 27 -29.94 -5.22 -19.97
N VAL A 28 -30.70 -5.21 -21.06
CA VAL A 28 -30.95 -6.41 -21.85
C VAL A 28 -29.72 -6.94 -22.61
N THR A 29 -28.74 -6.09 -22.85
CA THR A 29 -27.49 -6.51 -23.53
C THR A 29 -26.32 -6.78 -22.57
N GLY A 30 -26.60 -6.97 -21.27
CA GLY A 30 -25.61 -7.38 -20.28
C GLY A 30 -24.65 -6.24 -19.87
N HIS A 31 -25.18 -5.04 -19.71
CA HIS A 31 -24.45 -3.87 -19.22
C HIS A 31 -23.20 -3.51 -20.07
N PRO A 32 -23.29 -3.29 -21.39
CA PRO A 32 -22.13 -2.95 -22.22
C PRO A 32 -21.55 -1.59 -21.86
N GLY A 33 -20.27 -1.34 -22.22
CA GLY A 33 -19.66 -0.01 -22.10
C GLY A 33 -20.26 0.98 -23.10
N SER A 34 -20.06 2.28 -22.86
CA SER A 34 -20.66 3.39 -23.61
C SER A 34 -20.46 3.29 -25.14
N LYS A 35 -19.25 2.91 -25.61
CA LYS A 35 -18.98 2.74 -27.04
C LYS A 35 -19.87 1.67 -27.66
N ARG A 36 -19.90 0.47 -27.07
CA ARG A 36 -20.71 -0.64 -27.57
C ARG A 36 -22.22 -0.33 -27.49
N LEU A 37 -22.64 0.34 -26.42
CA LEU A 37 -24.02 0.78 -26.22
C LEU A 37 -24.43 1.80 -27.30
N ASN A 38 -23.57 2.77 -27.60
CA ASN A 38 -23.79 3.73 -28.67
C ASN A 38 -23.91 3.04 -30.02
N ASP A 39 -23.02 2.09 -30.35
CA ASP A 39 -23.05 1.35 -31.62
C ASP A 39 -24.35 0.54 -31.77
N LEU A 40 -24.86 -0.03 -30.67
CA LEU A 40 -26.11 -0.79 -30.68
C LEU A 40 -27.35 0.09 -30.94
N ILE A 41 -27.43 1.24 -30.23
CA ILE A 41 -28.60 2.13 -30.28
C ILE A 41 -28.56 2.95 -31.57
N SER A 42 -27.41 3.51 -31.95
CA SER A 42 -27.27 4.39 -33.12
C SER A 42 -27.49 3.71 -34.47
N LYS A 43 -27.47 2.37 -34.51
CA LYS A 43 -27.85 1.61 -35.71
C LYS A 43 -29.34 1.73 -36.03
N ARG A 44 -30.20 1.92 -35.01
CA ARG A 44 -31.67 1.91 -35.17
C ARG A 44 -32.30 3.26 -34.90
N TYR A 45 -31.71 4.05 -34.01
CA TYR A 45 -32.26 5.31 -33.55
C TYR A 45 -31.35 6.48 -33.91
N TYR A 46 -31.97 7.64 -34.10
CA TYR A 46 -31.28 8.90 -34.30
C TYR A 46 -31.79 9.94 -33.30
N ASN A 47 -30.87 10.52 -32.56
CA ASN A 47 -31.05 11.76 -31.80
C ASN A 47 -29.69 12.47 -31.70
N ARG A 48 -29.70 13.79 -31.85
CA ARG A 48 -28.48 14.61 -31.82
C ARG A 48 -27.69 14.45 -30.53
N ASP A 49 -28.35 14.32 -29.38
CA ASP A 49 -27.76 14.28 -28.06
C ASP A 49 -27.55 12.84 -27.53
N LEU A 50 -27.95 11.83 -28.30
CA LEU A 50 -27.90 10.42 -27.90
C LEU A 50 -26.51 10.01 -27.36
N ARG A 51 -25.46 10.34 -28.08
CA ARG A 51 -24.08 10.01 -27.69
C ARG A 51 -23.70 10.64 -26.35
N ARG A 52 -24.04 11.92 -26.14
CA ARG A 52 -23.78 12.65 -24.89
C ARG A 52 -24.51 12.01 -23.72
N HIS A 53 -25.76 11.61 -23.90
CA HIS A 53 -26.54 10.92 -22.87
C HIS A 53 -25.98 9.54 -22.55
N ILE A 54 -25.51 8.78 -23.53
CA ILE A 54 -24.85 7.47 -23.31
C ILE A 54 -23.53 7.63 -22.56
N GLU A 55 -22.70 8.62 -22.89
CA GLU A 55 -21.44 8.89 -22.20
C GLU A 55 -21.64 9.32 -20.73
N ASN A 56 -22.74 10.01 -20.46
CA ASN A 56 -23.11 10.46 -19.11
C ASN A 56 -24.00 9.47 -18.34
N PHE A 57 -24.45 8.40 -18.97
CA PHE A 57 -25.32 7.42 -18.32
C PHE A 57 -24.58 6.63 -17.25
N ASN A 58 -25.12 6.68 -16.04
CA ASN A 58 -24.56 5.99 -14.88
C ASN A 58 -25.42 4.79 -14.50
N CYS A 59 -24.79 3.67 -14.26
CA CYS A 59 -25.41 2.45 -13.77
C CYS A 59 -24.73 2.03 -12.46
N ASP A 60 -25.48 1.92 -11.37
CA ASP A 60 -24.95 1.55 -10.06
C ASP A 60 -24.25 0.19 -10.10
N HIS A 61 -24.87 -0.83 -10.69
CA HIS A 61 -24.26 -2.15 -10.85
C HIS A 61 -22.92 -2.11 -11.59
N CYS A 62 -22.83 -1.28 -12.66
CA CYS A 62 -21.58 -1.11 -13.39
C CYS A 62 -20.52 -0.40 -12.57
N GLN A 63 -20.88 0.64 -11.82
CA GLN A 63 -19.94 1.37 -10.97
C GLN A 63 -19.37 0.49 -9.85
N ARG A 64 -20.21 -0.41 -9.27
CA ARG A 64 -19.78 -1.33 -8.20
C ARG A 64 -18.90 -2.47 -8.69
N ASN A 65 -19.16 -2.99 -9.88
CA ASN A 65 -18.58 -4.26 -10.33
C ASN A 65 -17.56 -4.10 -11.46
N LYS A 66 -17.61 -3.04 -12.27
CA LYS A 66 -16.67 -2.80 -13.36
C LYS A 66 -15.59 -1.83 -12.91
N LEU A 67 -14.43 -2.37 -12.52
CA LEU A 67 -13.27 -1.54 -12.22
C LEU A 67 -12.65 -1.05 -13.54
N ASP A 68 -12.57 0.26 -13.69
CA ASP A 68 -11.75 0.89 -14.71
C ASP A 68 -10.26 0.70 -14.35
N GLY A 69 -9.40 0.39 -15.31
CA GLY A 69 -7.97 0.19 -15.10
C GLY A 69 -7.22 1.45 -14.62
N LYS A 70 -7.82 2.64 -14.80
CA LYS A 70 -7.24 3.91 -14.36
C LYS A 70 -7.75 4.31 -12.97
N GLY A 71 -6.82 4.71 -12.10
CA GLY A 71 -7.15 5.31 -10.80
C GLY A 71 -7.66 6.76 -10.92
N TYR A 72 -8.34 7.26 -9.91
CA TYR A 72 -8.81 8.65 -9.81
C TYR A 72 -7.98 9.42 -8.78
N GLY A 73 -7.70 10.69 -9.07
CA GLY A 73 -6.88 11.59 -8.27
C GLY A 73 -5.38 11.32 -8.43
N LEU A 74 -4.59 12.35 -8.66
CA LEU A 74 -3.13 12.23 -8.74
C LEU A 74 -2.57 12.01 -7.34
N LEU A 75 -1.54 11.17 -7.26
CA LEU A 75 -0.80 10.97 -6.02
C LEU A 75 0.08 12.19 -5.77
N PRO A 76 0.13 12.68 -4.53
CA PRO A 76 0.96 13.82 -4.17
C PRO A 76 2.44 13.45 -4.18
N GLU A 77 3.28 14.46 -4.28
CA GLU A 77 4.71 14.35 -4.06
C GLU A 77 4.99 13.83 -2.64
N ARG A 78 6.09 13.14 -2.50
CA ARG A 78 6.55 12.61 -1.22
C ARG A 78 7.82 13.33 -0.82
N GLU A 79 7.86 13.78 0.42
CA GLU A 79 9.06 14.30 1.03
C GLU A 79 10.12 13.18 1.11
N VAL A 80 11.31 13.48 0.64
CA VAL A 80 12.46 12.56 0.75
C VAL A 80 13.17 12.83 2.06
N ARG A 81 13.19 11.84 2.93
CA ARG A 81 13.98 11.90 4.16
C ARG A 81 15.45 11.69 3.83
N SER A 82 16.31 12.53 4.40
CA SER A 82 17.75 12.52 4.16
C SER A 82 18.59 12.40 5.42
N ILE A 83 17.98 12.58 6.59
CA ILE A 83 18.69 12.53 7.88
C ILE A 83 18.61 11.11 8.43
N PRO A 84 19.74 10.39 8.59
CA PRO A 84 19.76 9.07 9.20
C PRO A 84 19.11 9.08 10.59
N PHE A 85 18.39 8.03 10.93
CA PHE A 85 17.67 7.82 12.20
C PHE A 85 16.54 8.82 12.49
N GLU A 86 16.20 9.73 11.59
CA GLU A 86 15.07 10.64 11.77
C GLU A 86 13.73 9.89 11.83
N GLU A 87 13.61 8.82 11.06
CA GLU A 87 12.39 8.02 10.98
C GLU A 87 12.71 6.54 11.06
N CYS A 88 12.13 5.86 12.05
CA CYS A 88 12.17 4.42 12.20
C CYS A 88 10.82 3.82 11.75
N ALA A 89 10.87 2.86 10.83
CA ALA A 89 9.70 2.05 10.48
C ALA A 89 9.74 0.74 11.26
N VAL A 90 8.64 0.37 11.89
CA VAL A 90 8.49 -0.88 12.66
C VAL A 90 7.39 -1.74 12.06
N ASP A 91 7.59 -3.05 12.08
CA ASP A 91 6.64 -4.03 11.57
C ASP A 91 6.93 -5.41 12.18
N LEU A 92 5.96 -6.32 12.16
CA LEU A 92 6.18 -7.72 12.51
C LEU A 92 6.44 -8.56 11.26
N ILE A 93 7.41 -9.46 11.35
CA ILE A 93 7.74 -10.43 10.31
C ILE A 93 7.63 -11.85 10.87
N GLY A 94 7.08 -12.77 10.09
CA GLY A 94 6.77 -14.16 10.42
C GLY A 94 5.37 -14.48 9.87
N SER A 95 4.64 -15.53 10.28
CA SER A 95 5.16 -16.52 11.21
C SER A 95 5.99 -17.56 10.46
N TRP A 96 7.17 -17.85 10.95
CA TRP A 96 7.96 -18.98 10.45
C TRP A 96 7.60 -20.23 11.25
N ILE A 97 7.37 -21.33 10.56
CA ILE A 97 7.04 -22.61 11.18
C ILE A 97 8.29 -23.47 11.25
N VAL A 98 8.74 -23.75 12.46
CA VAL A 98 9.86 -24.65 12.73
C VAL A 98 9.32 -25.94 13.33
N GLN A 99 9.71 -27.08 12.77
CA GLN A 99 9.30 -28.40 13.30
C GLN A 99 10.19 -28.77 14.49
N VAL A 100 9.56 -29.03 15.65
CA VAL A 100 10.22 -29.51 16.85
C VAL A 100 9.60 -30.86 17.22
N ARG A 101 10.33 -31.95 17.08
CA ARG A 101 9.80 -33.33 17.31
C ARG A 101 8.51 -33.59 16.54
N GLY A 102 8.43 -33.14 15.30
CA GLY A 102 7.25 -33.31 14.43
C GLY A 102 6.05 -32.40 14.77
N ARG A 103 6.18 -31.47 15.72
CA ARG A 103 5.16 -30.47 16.03
C ARG A 103 5.56 -29.10 15.46
N PRO A 104 4.65 -28.40 14.78
CA PRO A 104 4.90 -27.05 14.26
C PRO A 104 4.90 -26.03 15.40
N HIS A 105 5.91 -25.18 15.43
CA HIS A 105 5.98 -24.01 16.33
C HIS A 105 6.17 -22.75 15.47
N GLU A 106 5.37 -21.73 15.78
CA GLU A 106 5.42 -20.46 15.08
C GLU A 106 6.38 -19.49 15.77
N PHE A 107 7.18 -18.80 14.98
CA PHE A 107 8.10 -17.77 15.42
C PHE A 107 7.89 -16.48 14.64
N ASP A 108 7.88 -15.38 15.35
CA ASP A 108 7.75 -14.04 14.81
C ASP A 108 8.91 -13.17 15.28
N ALA A 109 9.20 -12.11 14.55
CA ALA A 109 10.19 -11.13 14.95
C ALA A 109 9.69 -9.70 14.73
N LEU A 110 10.10 -8.80 15.62
CA LEU A 110 9.99 -7.37 15.42
C LEU A 110 11.09 -6.92 14.48
N THR A 111 10.71 -6.12 13.49
CA THR A 111 11.59 -5.44 12.56
C THR A 111 11.61 -3.97 12.86
N CYS A 112 12.80 -3.39 13.01
CA CYS A 112 13.02 -1.95 13.10
C CYS A 112 13.98 -1.54 12.00
N ILE A 113 13.64 -0.53 11.19
CA ILE A 113 14.46 -0.10 10.08
C ILE A 113 14.54 1.42 10.00
N ASP A 114 15.76 1.95 9.89
CA ASP A 114 15.95 3.35 9.50
C ASP A 114 15.58 3.51 8.01
N THR A 115 14.64 4.39 7.73
CA THR A 115 14.13 4.58 6.36
C THR A 115 15.11 5.31 5.44
N VAL A 116 16.18 5.88 5.99
CA VAL A 116 17.23 6.59 5.25
C VAL A 116 18.38 5.67 4.87
N THR A 117 18.98 5.00 5.81
CA THR A 117 20.14 4.11 5.59
C THR A 117 19.74 2.68 5.22
N ASN A 118 18.48 2.29 5.51
CA ASN A 118 17.99 0.92 5.52
C ASN A 118 18.72 0.00 6.52
N LEU A 119 19.35 0.57 7.56
CA LEU A 119 19.85 -0.22 8.67
C LEU A 119 18.68 -0.92 9.35
N VAL A 120 18.82 -2.20 9.59
CA VAL A 120 17.76 -3.04 10.17
C VAL A 120 18.20 -3.69 11.47
N GLU A 121 17.26 -3.77 12.42
CA GLU A 121 17.27 -4.64 13.57
C GLU A 121 16.14 -5.66 13.44
N LEU A 122 16.45 -6.91 13.77
CA LEU A 122 15.48 -8.00 13.87
C LEU A 122 15.62 -8.64 15.26
N ILE A 123 14.51 -8.76 15.95
CA ILE A 123 14.51 -9.40 17.27
C ILE A 123 13.29 -10.32 17.41
N ARG A 124 13.51 -11.59 17.75
CA ARG A 124 12.43 -12.53 17.95
C ARG A 124 11.51 -12.05 19.07
N VAL A 125 10.21 -12.22 18.86
CA VAL A 125 9.18 -11.96 19.87
C VAL A 125 8.50 -13.25 20.26
N ASP A 126 8.20 -13.42 21.56
CA ASP A 126 7.52 -14.61 22.05
C ASP A 126 5.99 -14.48 21.93
N ASP A 127 5.48 -13.25 21.93
CA ASP A 127 4.09 -12.90 21.71
C ASP A 127 3.97 -11.55 21.00
N LYS A 128 2.77 -11.22 20.53
CA LYS A 128 2.48 -9.98 19.78
C LYS A 128 1.73 -8.96 20.65
N THR A 129 1.92 -9.00 21.96
CA THR A 129 1.31 -8.01 22.86
C THR A 129 2.01 -6.67 22.71
N SER A 130 1.28 -5.57 22.93
CA SER A 130 1.83 -4.22 22.89
C SER A 130 2.95 -4.04 23.93
N GLU A 131 2.86 -4.69 25.09
CA GLU A 131 3.88 -4.70 26.13
C GLU A 131 5.19 -5.35 25.63
N THR A 132 5.12 -6.56 25.08
CA THR A 132 6.28 -7.27 24.53
C THR A 132 6.95 -6.49 23.42
N ILE A 133 6.16 -5.93 22.48
CA ILE A 133 6.67 -5.15 21.37
C ILE A 133 7.33 -3.84 21.86
N SER A 134 6.74 -3.15 22.83
CA SER A 134 7.31 -1.95 23.44
C SER A 134 8.68 -2.23 24.07
N ARG A 135 8.76 -3.29 24.87
CA ARG A 135 10.00 -3.72 25.51
C ARG A 135 11.07 -4.08 24.47
N ARG A 136 10.70 -4.85 23.44
CA ARG A 136 11.64 -5.24 22.36
C ARG A 136 12.11 -4.07 21.54
N TYR A 137 11.22 -3.11 21.22
CA TYR A 137 11.60 -1.89 20.52
C TYR A 137 12.56 -1.04 21.35
N ALA A 138 12.30 -0.87 22.65
CA ALA A 138 13.22 -0.18 23.54
C ALA A 138 14.61 -0.85 23.60
N GLN A 139 14.64 -2.20 23.68
CA GLN A 139 15.89 -2.97 23.76
C GLN A 139 16.70 -2.99 22.47
N CYS A 140 16.07 -3.17 21.32
CA CYS A 140 16.78 -3.37 20.06
C CYS A 140 17.07 -2.04 19.32
N TRP A 141 16.27 -1.00 19.55
CA TRP A 141 16.41 0.25 18.83
C TRP A 141 16.74 1.45 19.73
N LEU A 142 15.85 1.80 20.66
CA LEU A 142 16.01 3.05 21.45
C LEU A 142 17.22 3.06 22.36
N SER A 143 17.70 1.90 22.83
CA SER A 143 18.91 1.78 23.65
C SER A 143 20.22 1.78 22.84
N ARG A 144 20.15 1.68 21.52
CA ARG A 144 21.35 1.49 20.67
C ARG A 144 21.60 2.63 19.70
N TYR A 145 20.53 3.32 19.27
CA TYR A 145 20.58 4.33 18.21
C TYR A 145 19.97 5.65 18.67
N PRO A 146 20.24 6.74 17.94
CA PRO A 146 19.54 7.99 18.19
C PRO A 146 18.02 7.80 18.15
N TRP A 147 17.32 8.44 19.08
CA TRP A 147 15.87 8.36 19.10
C TRP A 147 15.28 9.02 17.86
N PRO A 148 14.41 8.33 17.13
CA PRO A 148 13.81 8.89 15.92
C PRO A 148 12.80 9.99 16.29
N GLN A 149 12.64 10.96 15.41
CA GLN A 149 11.56 11.94 15.55
C GLN A 149 10.20 11.32 15.27
N ARG A 150 10.17 10.22 14.47
CA ARG A 150 8.95 9.58 14.01
C ARG A 150 9.10 8.05 14.01
N CYS A 151 8.05 7.38 14.46
CA CYS A 151 7.90 5.93 14.35
C CYS A 151 6.75 5.62 13.38
N VAL A 152 7.04 4.91 12.29
CA VAL A 152 6.06 4.55 11.26
C VAL A 152 5.69 3.09 11.43
N HIS A 153 4.39 2.79 11.57
CA HIS A 153 3.90 1.42 11.70
C HIS A 153 2.52 1.26 11.04
N ASP A 154 2.07 0.03 10.91
CA ASP A 154 0.71 -0.26 10.47
C ASP A 154 -0.28 -0.18 11.65
N PRO A 155 -1.63 -0.23 11.40
CA PRO A 155 -2.63 -0.17 12.47
C PRO A 155 -2.82 -1.49 13.22
N GLY A 156 -1.75 -2.26 13.43
CA GLY A 156 -1.78 -3.48 14.25
C GLY A 156 -2.02 -3.15 15.73
N GLY A 157 -2.73 -4.02 16.45
CA GLY A 157 -3.03 -3.85 17.88
C GLY A 157 -1.78 -3.75 18.76
N GLU A 158 -0.72 -4.42 18.34
CA GLU A 158 0.60 -4.41 18.96
C GLU A 158 1.26 -3.03 18.98
N PHE A 159 1.02 -2.23 17.94
CA PHE A 159 1.57 -0.87 17.82
C PHE A 159 0.58 0.22 18.27
N THR A 160 -0.73 -0.07 18.21
CA THR A 160 -1.76 0.90 18.65
C THR A 160 -2.17 0.70 20.10
N GLY A 161 -1.64 -0.31 20.79
CA GLY A 161 -1.88 -0.59 22.20
C GLY A 161 -1.27 0.50 23.11
N ALA A 162 -1.83 0.60 24.32
CA ALA A 162 -1.49 1.68 25.25
C ALA A 162 0.00 1.70 25.65
N GLU A 163 0.62 0.53 25.79
CA GLU A 163 2.02 0.41 26.23
C GLU A 163 2.98 0.96 25.17
N PHE A 164 2.76 0.61 23.90
CA PHE A 164 3.59 1.10 22.80
C PHE A 164 3.38 2.61 22.60
N GLN A 165 2.14 3.08 22.65
CA GLN A 165 1.83 4.51 22.55
C GLN A 165 2.44 5.32 23.71
N THR A 166 2.38 4.79 24.93
CA THR A 166 3.01 5.42 26.11
C THR A 166 4.54 5.49 25.95
N LEU A 167 5.18 4.44 25.44
CA LEU A 167 6.61 4.45 25.14
C LEU A 167 6.97 5.56 24.15
N LEU A 168 6.25 5.67 23.05
CA LEU A 168 6.49 6.72 22.04
C LEU A 168 6.30 8.12 22.63
N GLN A 169 5.25 8.33 23.42
CA GLN A 169 5.00 9.62 24.11
C GLN A 169 6.12 9.98 25.09
N ASN A 170 6.55 9.04 25.93
CA ASN A 170 7.63 9.25 26.89
C ASN A 170 8.96 9.62 26.20
N CYS A 171 9.24 9.03 25.04
CA CYS A 171 10.41 9.33 24.24
C CYS A 171 10.21 10.54 23.30
N ARG A 172 9.05 11.22 23.32
CA ARG A 172 8.67 12.32 22.41
C ARG A 172 8.79 11.94 20.93
N ILE A 173 8.52 10.70 20.60
CA ILE A 173 8.54 10.19 19.24
C ILE A 173 7.14 10.34 18.65
N LYS A 174 7.06 10.98 17.48
CA LYS A 174 5.79 11.15 16.79
C LYS A 174 5.29 9.81 16.26
N ASP A 175 4.10 9.40 16.69
CA ASP A 175 3.39 8.27 16.13
C ASP A 175 2.90 8.56 14.70
N VAL A 176 3.20 7.66 13.76
CA VAL A 176 2.78 7.72 12.35
C VAL A 176 2.17 6.40 11.93
N CYS A 177 0.91 6.20 12.31
CA CYS A 177 0.16 5.05 11.87
C CYS A 177 -0.17 5.17 10.38
N THR A 178 0.19 4.16 9.58
CA THR A 178 -0.13 4.12 8.15
C THR A 178 -1.59 3.77 7.94
N SER A 179 -2.17 4.23 6.82
CA SER A 179 -3.56 3.86 6.51
C SER A 179 -3.68 2.36 6.23
N ALA A 180 -4.72 1.74 6.79
CA ALA A 180 -5.00 0.31 6.63
C ALA A 180 -4.97 -0.12 5.16
N LYS A 181 -4.33 -1.26 4.88
CA LYS A 181 -4.22 -1.87 3.54
C LYS A 181 -3.57 -0.96 2.49
N ASN A 182 -2.63 -0.08 2.90
CA ASN A 182 -1.76 0.69 2.01
C ASN A 182 -0.33 0.11 2.02
N PRO A 183 -0.07 -0.98 1.27
CA PRO A 183 1.23 -1.66 1.29
C PRO A 183 2.41 -0.79 0.85
N GLN A 184 2.15 0.35 0.23
CA GLN A 184 3.21 1.24 -0.23
C GLN A 184 3.69 2.23 0.84
N ALA A 185 2.90 2.43 1.91
CA ALA A 185 3.32 3.27 3.02
C ALA A 185 4.51 2.65 3.78
N ASN A 186 4.54 1.32 3.88
CA ASN A 186 5.62 0.55 4.51
C ASN A 186 6.37 -0.33 3.49
N ALA A 187 6.60 0.20 2.27
CA ALA A 187 7.21 -0.57 1.17
C ALA A 187 8.68 -0.94 1.44
N VAL A 188 9.38 -0.17 2.28
CA VAL A 188 10.76 -0.46 2.69
C VAL A 188 10.78 -1.73 3.53
N CYS A 189 9.97 -1.81 4.59
CA CYS A 189 9.86 -3.01 5.43
C CYS A 189 9.43 -4.23 4.62
N LYS A 190 8.43 -4.10 3.74
CA LYS A 190 7.94 -5.26 2.96
C LYS A 190 8.96 -5.88 2.01
N ARG A 191 9.78 -5.07 1.36
CA ARG A 191 10.87 -5.59 0.52
C ARG A 191 11.94 -6.26 1.36
N MET A 192 12.26 -5.68 2.50
CA MET A 192 13.19 -6.25 3.46
C MET A 192 12.66 -7.59 4.00
N HIS A 193 11.38 -7.68 4.37
CA HIS A 193 10.75 -8.92 4.82
C HIS A 193 10.91 -10.06 3.79
N GLN A 194 10.77 -9.77 2.50
CA GLN A 194 11.02 -10.78 1.45
C GLN A 194 12.45 -11.28 1.46
N THR A 195 13.43 -10.37 1.61
CA THR A 195 14.85 -10.73 1.68
C THR A 195 15.16 -11.56 2.93
N VAL A 196 14.66 -11.12 4.09
CA VAL A 196 14.78 -11.86 5.36
C VAL A 196 14.14 -13.23 5.25
N GLY A 197 12.92 -13.32 4.69
CA GLY A 197 12.21 -14.58 4.49
C GLY A 197 13.01 -15.58 3.63
N ASN A 198 13.63 -15.11 2.56
CA ASN A 198 14.49 -15.95 1.71
C ASN A 198 15.73 -16.45 2.47
N ILE A 199 16.41 -15.58 3.23
CA ILE A 199 17.57 -15.94 4.05
C ILE A 199 17.14 -16.94 5.12
N MET A 200 16.07 -16.67 5.85
CA MET A 200 15.54 -17.54 6.90
C MET A 200 15.17 -18.92 6.33
N SER A 201 14.47 -19.00 5.20
CA SER A 201 14.10 -20.27 4.60
C SER A 201 15.32 -21.09 4.15
N THR A 202 16.42 -20.44 3.77
CA THR A 202 17.67 -21.12 3.41
C THR A 202 18.37 -21.66 4.65
N LEU A 203 18.41 -20.89 5.74
CA LEU A 203 19.08 -21.27 6.98
C LEU A 203 18.29 -22.33 7.79
N LEU A 204 16.96 -22.28 7.74
CA LEU A 204 16.08 -23.19 8.48
C LEU A 204 15.95 -24.59 7.82
N HIS A 205 16.67 -24.87 6.73
CA HIS A 205 16.65 -26.17 6.04
C HIS A 205 17.61 -27.22 6.61
N GLY A 206 18.22 -26.95 7.77
CA GLY A 206 19.11 -27.90 8.46
C GLY A 206 18.38 -28.97 9.26
N GLU A 207 19.11 -29.65 10.15
CA GLU A 207 18.53 -30.64 11.05
C GLU A 207 17.47 -30.00 11.99
N PRO A 208 16.29 -30.66 12.16
CA PRO A 208 15.23 -30.09 12.99
C PRO A 208 15.67 -30.04 14.47
N PRO A 209 15.39 -28.95 15.17
CA PRO A 209 15.76 -28.78 16.57
C PRO A 209 15.02 -29.79 17.49
N GLN A 210 15.72 -30.27 18.51
CA GLN A 210 15.24 -31.32 19.41
C GLN A 210 14.27 -30.81 20.48
N ASN A 211 14.27 -29.52 20.79
CA ASN A 211 13.38 -28.89 21.77
C ASN A 211 13.12 -27.41 21.42
N ILE A 212 12.16 -26.80 22.14
CA ILE A 212 11.78 -25.40 21.88
C ILE A 212 12.90 -24.42 22.21
N ALA A 213 13.75 -24.67 23.21
CA ALA A 213 14.86 -23.80 23.55
C ALA A 213 15.87 -23.76 22.39
N THR A 214 16.27 -24.93 21.88
CA THR A 214 17.16 -25.03 20.71
C THR A 214 16.54 -24.41 19.46
N ALA A 215 15.21 -24.54 19.28
CA ALA A 215 14.52 -23.88 18.16
C ALA A 215 14.56 -22.35 18.28
N LYS A 216 14.41 -21.81 19.50
CA LYS A 216 14.54 -20.36 19.75
C LYS A 216 15.94 -19.87 19.46
N GLU A 217 16.98 -20.56 19.95
CA GLU A 217 18.39 -20.24 19.67
C GLU A 217 18.68 -20.26 18.17
N PHE A 218 18.19 -21.27 17.47
CA PHE A 218 18.36 -21.40 16.03
C PHE A 218 17.70 -20.24 15.25
N VAL A 219 16.50 -19.84 15.64
CA VAL A 219 15.82 -18.68 15.03
C VAL A 219 16.56 -17.38 15.36
N ASP A 220 17.04 -17.20 16.59
CA ASP A 220 17.80 -16.01 17.01
C ASP A 220 19.14 -15.90 16.24
N GLU A 221 19.84 -17.03 16.01
CA GLU A 221 21.03 -17.07 15.18
C GLU A 221 20.73 -16.76 13.72
N ALA A 222 19.68 -17.36 13.15
CA ALA A 222 19.28 -17.10 11.77
C ALA A 222 18.86 -15.62 11.55
N LEU A 223 18.18 -14.99 12.51
CA LEU A 223 17.88 -13.57 12.49
C LEU A 223 19.16 -12.72 12.54
N SER A 224 20.14 -13.10 13.36
CA SER A 224 21.42 -12.39 13.47
C SER A 224 22.22 -12.46 12.15
N ILE A 225 22.25 -13.62 11.50
CA ILE A 225 22.86 -13.79 10.19
C ILE A 225 22.12 -12.95 9.12
N ALA A 226 20.79 -12.98 9.13
CA ALA A 226 19.98 -12.17 8.22
C ALA A 226 20.23 -10.66 8.40
N MET A 227 20.29 -10.18 9.65
CA MET A 227 20.64 -8.79 9.94
C MET A 227 22.01 -8.43 9.39
N HIS A 228 23.03 -9.25 9.65
CA HIS A 228 24.38 -9.00 9.16
C HIS A 228 24.41 -8.96 7.63
N ALA A 229 23.80 -9.93 6.96
CA ALA A 229 23.72 -10.00 5.50
C ALA A 229 23.06 -8.74 4.90
N MET A 230 22.03 -8.22 5.55
CA MET A 230 21.36 -6.99 5.12
C MET A 230 22.18 -5.73 5.36
N ARG A 231 23.00 -5.70 6.42
CA ARG A 231 23.89 -4.57 6.72
C ARG A 231 25.07 -4.46 5.76
N VAL A 232 25.56 -5.59 5.26
CA VAL A 232 26.71 -5.63 4.33
C VAL A 232 26.29 -5.60 2.87
N GLY A 233 25.08 -5.99 2.55
CA GLY A 233 24.56 -6.01 1.19
C GLY A 233 24.46 -4.62 0.57
N ILE A 234 24.94 -4.43 -0.66
CA ILE A 234 24.82 -3.16 -1.37
C ILE A 234 23.38 -2.94 -1.78
N HIS A 235 22.79 -1.85 -1.31
CA HIS A 235 21.43 -1.46 -1.67
C HIS A 235 21.44 -0.62 -2.95
N THR A 236 20.77 -1.10 -4.00
CA THR A 236 20.78 -0.49 -5.34
C THR A 236 20.37 0.99 -5.38
N THR A 237 19.42 1.40 -4.54
CA THR A 237 18.96 2.79 -4.46
C THR A 237 19.97 3.69 -3.77
N LEU A 238 20.68 3.16 -2.76
CA LEU A 238 21.67 3.90 -1.99
C LEU A 238 23.05 3.89 -2.66
N GLY A 239 23.34 2.84 -3.44
CA GLY A 239 24.66 2.60 -4.05
C GLY A 239 25.73 2.26 -3.02
N SER A 240 25.32 1.91 -1.80
CA SER A 240 26.18 1.53 -0.68
C SER A 240 25.48 0.52 0.21
N SER A 241 26.17 -0.08 1.14
CA SER A 241 25.58 -0.94 2.16
C SER A 241 25.07 -0.10 3.34
N PRO A 242 23.99 -0.53 4.03
CA PRO A 242 23.50 0.16 5.24
C PRO A 242 24.57 0.32 6.31
N GLY A 243 25.41 -0.71 6.53
CA GLY A 243 26.50 -0.65 7.50
C GLY A 243 27.53 0.41 7.14
N ASN A 244 27.94 0.49 5.86
CA ASN A 244 28.89 1.53 5.42
C ASN A 244 28.35 2.95 5.66
N LEU A 245 27.06 3.16 5.40
CA LEU A 245 26.40 4.46 5.58
C LEU A 245 26.33 4.89 7.03
N VAL A 246 26.17 3.93 7.95
CA VAL A 246 26.04 4.21 9.39
C VAL A 246 27.40 4.32 10.08
N PHE A 247 28.33 3.41 9.75
CA PHE A 247 29.59 3.30 10.46
C PHE A 247 30.77 3.98 9.77
N ASN A 248 30.56 4.55 8.57
CA ASN A 248 31.59 5.20 7.74
C ASN A 248 32.81 4.32 7.45
N ARG A 249 32.61 3.00 7.37
CA ARG A 249 33.64 2.03 7.06
C ARG A 249 33.03 0.77 6.44
N ASP A 250 33.86 0.01 5.76
CA ASP A 250 33.48 -1.32 5.31
C ASP A 250 33.21 -2.25 6.50
N MET A 251 32.24 -3.17 6.34
CA MET A 251 31.83 -4.07 7.44
C MET A 251 32.78 -5.26 7.62
N PHE A 252 33.58 -5.60 6.59
CA PHE A 252 34.53 -6.72 6.61
C PHE A 252 35.98 -6.23 6.70
N LEU A 253 36.28 -5.15 5.98
CA LEU A 253 37.63 -4.63 5.84
C LEU A 253 37.81 -3.34 6.64
N ASN A 254 39.03 -3.08 7.11
CA ASN A 254 39.35 -1.83 7.78
C ASN A 254 39.58 -0.69 6.76
N ILE A 255 38.57 -0.44 5.92
CA ILE A 255 38.59 0.61 4.90
C ILE A 255 37.56 1.67 5.29
N PRO A 256 37.96 2.94 5.50
CA PRO A 256 37.04 4.03 5.74
C PRO A 256 36.25 4.31 4.46
N LEU A 257 34.92 4.48 4.60
CA LEU A 257 34.01 4.79 3.51
C LEU A 257 33.15 5.97 3.92
N ILE A 258 33.41 7.12 3.31
CA ILE A 258 32.60 8.32 3.56
C ILE A 258 31.43 8.33 2.58
N ALA A 259 30.22 8.38 3.12
CA ALA A 259 29.01 8.45 2.32
C ALA A 259 28.83 9.83 1.68
N ASP A 260 28.62 9.86 0.38
CA ASP A 260 28.15 11.07 -0.30
C ASP A 260 26.62 11.20 -0.14
N TRP A 261 26.20 11.78 0.98
CA TRP A 261 24.78 11.98 1.29
C TRP A 261 24.04 12.84 0.28
N HIS A 262 24.74 13.80 -0.35
CA HIS A 262 24.15 14.63 -1.39
C HIS A 262 23.78 13.80 -2.63
N ALA A 263 24.73 13.01 -3.13
CA ALA A 263 24.47 12.13 -4.27
C ALA A 263 23.41 11.06 -3.96
N ILE A 264 23.39 10.53 -2.73
CA ILE A 264 22.36 9.56 -2.29
C ILE A 264 20.98 10.21 -2.28
N THR A 265 20.85 11.42 -1.75
CA THR A 265 19.59 12.16 -1.69
C THR A 265 19.06 12.44 -3.09
N LEU A 266 19.89 12.99 -4.00
CA LEU A 266 19.52 13.24 -5.38
C LEU A 266 19.05 11.98 -6.11
N ARG A 267 19.73 10.85 -5.92
CA ARG A 267 19.35 9.56 -6.50
C ARG A 267 17.99 9.10 -5.98
N ARG A 268 17.73 9.24 -4.68
CA ARG A 268 16.44 8.89 -4.06
C ARG A 268 15.32 9.75 -4.60
N GLU A 269 15.52 11.06 -4.66
CA GLU A 269 14.55 12.02 -5.23
C GLU A 269 14.22 11.67 -6.68
N HIS A 270 15.24 11.43 -7.50
CA HIS A 270 15.04 11.02 -8.88
C HIS A 270 14.19 9.76 -9.00
N LEU A 271 14.48 8.72 -8.20
CA LEU A 271 13.75 7.46 -8.23
C LEU A 271 12.31 7.60 -7.72
N ILE A 272 12.08 8.39 -6.67
CA ILE A 272 10.75 8.69 -6.14
C ILE A 272 9.92 9.43 -7.19
N ASN A 273 10.48 10.47 -7.82
CA ASN A 273 9.81 11.25 -8.86
C ASN A 273 9.51 10.40 -10.10
N LYS A 274 10.45 9.60 -10.54
CA LYS A 274 10.24 8.65 -11.65
C LYS A 274 9.09 7.67 -11.36
N ASN A 275 9.03 7.13 -10.15
CA ASN A 275 7.94 6.26 -9.73
C ASN A 275 6.61 7.01 -9.62
N LEU A 276 6.60 8.23 -9.10
CA LEU A 276 5.41 9.07 -8.99
C LEU A 276 4.82 9.37 -10.37
N ILE A 277 5.65 9.77 -11.33
CA ILE A 277 5.25 10.02 -12.73
C ILE A 277 4.62 8.76 -13.32
N ARG A 278 5.29 7.60 -13.21
CA ARG A 278 4.80 6.32 -13.72
C ARG A 278 3.44 5.91 -13.11
N GLU A 279 3.26 6.13 -11.82
CA GLU A 279 2.00 5.84 -11.14
C GLU A 279 0.90 6.83 -11.54
N ASN A 280 1.22 8.12 -11.69
CA ASN A 280 0.27 9.15 -12.08
C ASN A 280 -0.16 9.03 -13.56
N GLN A 281 0.67 8.49 -14.44
CA GLN A 281 0.27 8.15 -15.82
C GLN A 281 -0.90 7.15 -15.88
N LYS A 282 -1.04 6.30 -14.87
CA LYS A 282 -2.14 5.33 -14.72
C LYS A 282 -3.37 5.93 -14.03
N ARG A 283 -3.40 7.24 -13.82
CA ARG A 283 -4.47 7.91 -13.07
C ARG A 283 -5.09 9.04 -13.87
N ARG A 284 -6.34 9.34 -13.54
CA ARG A 284 -7.06 10.51 -14.08
C ARG A 284 -6.92 11.65 -13.08
N ARG A 285 -6.77 12.89 -13.56
CA ARG A 285 -6.91 14.07 -12.70
C ARG A 285 -8.31 14.08 -12.11
N TYR A 286 -8.39 14.15 -10.81
CA TYR A 286 -9.65 14.16 -10.08
C TYR A 286 -9.42 14.65 -8.67
N ASP A 287 -10.20 15.63 -8.24
CA ASP A 287 -10.13 16.21 -6.90
C ASP A 287 -11.35 15.74 -6.10
N TYR A 288 -11.09 15.01 -5.02
CA TYR A 288 -12.13 14.58 -4.11
C TYR A 288 -12.54 15.74 -3.22
N LEU A 289 -13.83 15.97 -3.08
CA LEU A 289 -14.40 17.05 -2.28
C LEU A 289 -15.12 16.51 -1.05
N PRO A 290 -15.14 17.25 0.08
CA PRO A 290 -16.02 16.94 1.21
C PRO A 290 -17.48 16.82 0.74
N GLN A 291 -18.26 15.96 1.41
CA GLN A 291 -19.65 15.61 1.11
C GLN A 291 -19.88 14.76 -0.16
N GLN A 292 -18.89 14.58 -0.99
CA GLN A 292 -18.97 13.73 -2.18
C GLN A 292 -19.14 12.26 -1.80
N ARG A 293 -19.89 11.51 -2.62
CA ARG A 293 -20.02 10.05 -2.47
C ARG A 293 -18.92 9.32 -3.24
N ILE A 294 -18.39 8.27 -2.62
CA ILE A 294 -17.34 7.42 -3.19
C ILE A 294 -17.63 5.94 -2.95
N LEU A 295 -17.05 5.10 -3.79
CA LEU A 295 -16.99 3.66 -3.58
C LEU A 295 -15.60 3.26 -3.06
N LYS A 296 -15.56 2.38 -2.07
CA LYS A 296 -14.34 1.79 -1.53
C LYS A 296 -14.06 0.45 -2.20
N LYS A 297 -12.87 0.28 -2.80
CA LYS A 297 -12.43 -0.99 -3.40
C LYS A 297 -12.29 -2.07 -2.31
N ARG A 298 -12.89 -3.23 -2.51
CA ARG A 298 -12.71 -4.40 -1.64
C ARG A 298 -11.31 -4.99 -1.81
N TRP A 299 -10.77 -5.53 -0.74
CA TRP A 299 -9.45 -6.17 -0.76
C TRP A 299 -9.59 -7.63 -1.17
N LYS A 300 -8.92 -8.03 -2.27
CA LYS A 300 -8.93 -9.41 -2.79
C LYS A 300 -10.35 -10.01 -2.87
N PRO A 301 -11.31 -9.39 -3.59
CA PRO A 301 -12.64 -9.95 -3.73
C PRO A 301 -12.57 -11.29 -4.47
N ARG A 302 -13.43 -12.24 -4.12
CA ARG A 302 -13.60 -13.49 -4.87
C ARG A 302 -14.13 -13.18 -6.26
N LYS A 303 -14.11 -14.18 -7.17
CA LYS A 303 -14.41 -13.99 -8.61
C LYS A 303 -15.80 -13.36 -8.87
N LEU A 304 -16.80 -13.67 -8.06
CA LEU A 304 -18.18 -13.18 -8.20
C LEU A 304 -18.59 -12.16 -7.13
N ASP A 305 -17.70 -11.81 -6.19
CA ASP A 305 -18.00 -10.79 -5.19
C ASP A 305 -18.06 -9.41 -5.84
N GLU A 306 -18.86 -8.51 -5.24
CA GLU A 306 -18.79 -7.08 -5.56
C GLU A 306 -17.36 -6.57 -5.35
N ARG A 307 -16.86 -5.81 -6.31
CA ARG A 307 -15.50 -5.28 -6.27
C ARG A 307 -15.35 -4.04 -5.41
N THR A 308 -16.46 -3.39 -5.09
CA THR A 308 -16.50 -2.20 -4.25
C THR A 308 -17.57 -2.31 -3.18
N SER A 309 -17.52 -1.43 -2.20
CA SER A 309 -18.55 -1.22 -1.17
C SER A 309 -18.89 0.26 -1.07
N GLY A 310 -20.04 0.59 -0.53
CA GLY A 310 -20.56 1.96 -0.42
C GLY A 310 -21.85 2.17 -1.21
N PRO A 311 -22.23 3.39 -1.62
CA PRO A 311 -21.41 4.60 -1.55
C PRO A 311 -21.24 5.15 -0.13
N TYR A 312 -20.05 5.71 0.15
CA TYR A 312 -19.69 6.35 1.41
C TYR A 312 -19.48 7.85 1.20
N ARG A 313 -19.76 8.63 2.23
CA ARG A 313 -19.59 10.09 2.21
C ARG A 313 -18.17 10.48 2.57
N VAL A 314 -17.55 11.37 1.83
CA VAL A 314 -16.27 11.99 2.16
C VAL A 314 -16.49 13.03 3.26
N LEU A 315 -15.77 12.86 4.38
CA LEU A 315 -15.77 13.83 5.47
C LEU A 315 -14.67 14.87 5.27
N GLN A 316 -13.46 14.42 4.94
CA GLN A 316 -12.27 15.27 4.81
C GLN A 316 -11.30 14.70 3.78
N THR A 317 -10.63 15.60 3.06
CA THR A 317 -9.50 15.29 2.18
C THR A 317 -8.20 15.78 2.80
N HIS A 318 -7.11 15.05 2.56
CA HIS A 318 -5.79 15.36 3.14
C HIS A 318 -4.74 15.53 2.06
N VAL A 319 -3.78 16.42 2.27
CA VAL A 319 -2.69 16.74 1.33
C VAL A 319 -1.79 15.54 0.98
N ASN A 320 -1.74 14.53 1.86
CA ASN A 320 -0.95 13.31 1.63
C ASN A 320 -1.64 12.25 0.75
N GLY A 321 -2.70 12.62 0.02
CA GLY A 321 -3.45 11.71 -0.85
C GLY A 321 -4.29 10.68 -0.10
N THR A 322 -4.73 11.01 1.13
CA THR A 322 -5.71 10.22 1.86
C THR A 322 -7.03 10.99 2.00
N VAL A 323 -8.10 10.26 2.21
CA VAL A 323 -9.45 10.77 2.38
C VAL A 323 -10.08 10.08 3.58
N THR A 324 -10.71 10.84 4.48
CA THR A 324 -11.52 10.30 5.57
C THR A 324 -12.97 10.17 5.10
N ILE A 325 -13.53 8.98 5.23
CA ILE A 325 -14.90 8.66 4.84
C ILE A 325 -15.73 8.23 6.04
N GLU A 326 -17.03 8.42 5.97
CA GLU A 326 -17.99 7.90 6.93
C GLU A 326 -18.48 6.52 6.48
N LEU A 327 -18.19 5.48 7.28
CA LEU A 327 -18.67 4.11 7.01
C LEU A 327 -20.10 3.91 7.49
N ARG A 328 -20.43 4.49 8.65
CA ARG A 328 -21.74 4.55 9.30
C ARG A 328 -21.71 5.73 10.29
N PRO A 329 -22.85 6.21 10.76
CA PRO A 329 -22.91 7.33 11.70
C PRO A 329 -21.94 7.16 12.87
N GLY A 330 -21.05 8.12 13.07
CA GLY A 330 -20.02 8.12 14.12
C GLY A 330 -18.80 7.22 13.87
N VAL A 331 -18.74 6.46 12.76
CA VAL A 331 -17.60 5.62 12.43
C VAL A 331 -16.96 6.08 11.14
N SER A 332 -15.72 6.57 11.22
CA SER A 332 -14.95 7.02 10.07
C SER A 332 -13.74 6.13 9.80
N GLU A 333 -13.29 6.13 8.55
CA GLU A 333 -12.07 5.43 8.13
C GLU A 333 -11.25 6.35 7.22
N ARG A 334 -9.93 6.38 7.44
CA ARG A 334 -9.00 7.11 6.58
C ARG A 334 -8.42 6.17 5.54
N LEU A 335 -8.59 6.50 4.27
CA LEU A 335 -8.19 5.68 3.13
C LEU A 335 -7.28 6.44 2.17
N ASN A 336 -6.36 5.73 1.53
CA ASN A 336 -5.62 6.28 0.42
C ASN A 336 -6.50 6.35 -0.85
N ILE A 337 -6.34 7.41 -1.66
CA ILE A 337 -7.10 7.61 -2.91
C ILE A 337 -6.93 6.47 -3.93
N ARG A 338 -5.94 5.58 -3.78
CA ARG A 338 -5.82 4.37 -4.59
C ARG A 338 -6.94 3.37 -4.35
N ARG A 339 -7.58 3.44 -3.19
CA ARG A 339 -8.61 2.50 -2.74
C ARG A 339 -10.03 2.99 -2.94
N ILE A 340 -10.21 4.18 -3.48
CA ILE A 340 -11.52 4.76 -3.68
C ILE A 340 -11.77 5.09 -5.15
N ILE A 341 -13.04 5.20 -5.51
CA ILE A 341 -13.54 5.58 -6.83
C ILE A 341 -14.67 6.58 -6.62
N PRO A 342 -14.75 7.68 -7.40
CA PRO A 342 -15.91 8.56 -7.34
C PRO A 342 -17.19 7.80 -7.67
N TYR A 343 -18.25 8.03 -6.90
CA TYR A 343 -19.58 7.54 -7.20
C TYR A 343 -20.37 8.66 -7.91
N LYS A 344 -20.96 8.33 -9.04
CA LYS A 344 -21.78 9.23 -9.83
C LYS A 344 -23.25 8.84 -9.65
N GLU A 345 -24.06 9.76 -9.23
CA GLU A 345 -25.53 9.60 -9.13
C GLU A 345 -26.22 9.63 -10.47
#